data_2f44e384347b764c10df7b35c16f6d12
#
_entry.id   2f44e384347b764c10df7b35c16f6d12
#
_cell.length_a   1.000
_cell.length_b   1.000
_cell.length_c   1.000
_cell.angle_alpha   90.00
_cell.angle_beta   90.00
_cell.angle_gamma   90.00
#
_symmetry.space_group_name_H-M   'P 1'
#
loop_
_entity.id
_entity.type
_entity.pdbx_description
1 polymer ?
#
loop_
_entity_poly.entity_id
_entity_poly.type
_entity_poly.pdbx_seq_one_letter_code
_entity_poly.pdbx_strand_id
1 'polypeptide(L)'
;MNNSYALITGATSGIGLEISKDLARRGFNLILVARTIEKLVQTSNDLSQEFNIKCDYFSSDLTLIDSPDEIYQFTSQKKYDVDILVNNAGYALPNAFHKNTMEDEEKCLRVLGTSVIALTKKYINDMISKGGGKIMIVSSVAAFAPASSLQSLYGPVKTFMNRFSESLSFYNKYGITSTAVCPGYTVTNFHTASGVQAEMDSVPNFLKKSAKRVAKEGVDAMMKGKKVSVPTKTWKIIVFLLKFIPHSVFT
;
A
#
# COMPACT_ATOMS: atom_id res chain seq x y z
N MET A 1 -9.27 -5.58 26.66
CA MET A 1 -8.12 -5.34 25.76
C MET A 1 -8.68 -5.16 24.37
N ASN A 2 -8.24 -4.13 23.65
CA ASN A 2 -8.70 -3.91 22.28
C ASN A 2 -8.19 -5.07 21.39
N ASN A 3 -9.09 -5.86 20.79
CA ASN A 3 -8.73 -6.96 19.89
C ASN A 3 -8.71 -6.53 18.41
N SER A 4 -8.71 -5.22 18.17
CA SER A 4 -8.68 -4.62 16.83
C SER A 4 -7.26 -4.65 16.26
N TYR A 5 -7.10 -5.31 15.12
CA TYR A 5 -5.81 -5.45 14.44
C TYR A 5 -5.80 -4.72 13.10
N ALA A 6 -4.65 -4.16 12.79
CA ALA A 6 -4.32 -3.71 11.44
C ALA A 6 -3.29 -4.67 10.82
N LEU A 7 -3.59 -5.20 9.65
CA LEU A 7 -2.67 -6.00 8.85
C LEU A 7 -2.03 -5.11 7.78
N ILE A 8 -0.69 -5.09 7.74
CA ILE A 8 0.07 -4.22 6.83
C ILE A 8 1.04 -5.06 6.01
N THR A 9 0.92 -5.04 4.68
CA THR A 9 1.90 -5.65 3.78
C THR A 9 3.03 -4.69 3.45
N GLY A 10 4.27 -5.20 3.32
CA GLY A 10 5.46 -4.37 3.14
C GLY A 10 5.79 -3.50 4.35
N ALA A 11 5.54 -4.02 5.55
CA ALA A 11 5.53 -3.26 6.81
C ALA A 11 6.91 -2.90 7.37
N THR A 12 8.01 -3.46 6.86
CA THR A 12 9.35 -3.34 7.46
C THR A 12 10.17 -2.17 6.94
N SER A 13 9.65 -1.36 6.03
CA SER A 13 10.38 -0.20 5.50
C SER A 13 9.44 0.85 4.91
N GLY A 14 9.99 2.05 4.66
CA GLY A 14 9.34 3.10 3.88
C GLY A 14 7.96 3.50 4.38
N ILE A 15 7.01 3.61 3.44
CA ILE A 15 5.63 4.05 3.75
C ILE A 15 4.93 3.03 4.65
N GLY A 16 5.12 1.72 4.42
CA GLY A 16 4.48 0.66 5.22
C GLY A 16 4.89 0.70 6.69
N LEU A 17 6.19 0.89 6.98
CA LEU A 17 6.69 1.06 8.35
C LEU A 17 6.09 2.31 9.02
N GLU A 18 6.03 3.42 8.31
CA GLU A 18 5.48 4.66 8.88
C GLU A 18 3.95 4.58 9.07
N ILE A 19 3.22 3.83 8.21
CA ILE A 19 1.81 3.50 8.42
C ILE A 19 1.66 2.64 9.69
N SER A 20 2.51 1.62 9.86
CA SER A 20 2.51 0.77 11.05
C SER A 20 2.72 1.59 12.31
N LYS A 21 3.69 2.51 12.33
CA LYS A 21 3.92 3.43 13.44
C LYS A 21 2.72 4.34 13.74
N ASP A 22 2.08 4.87 12.71
CA ASP A 22 0.92 5.76 12.90
C ASP A 22 -0.31 5.00 13.43
N LEU A 23 -0.56 3.78 12.97
CA LEU A 23 -1.63 2.92 13.47
C LEU A 23 -1.35 2.43 14.89
N ALA A 24 -0.10 2.05 15.21
CA ALA A 24 0.33 1.71 16.56
C ALA A 24 0.09 2.87 17.55
N ARG A 25 0.46 4.08 17.18
CA ARG A 25 0.23 5.31 17.98
C ARG A 25 -1.25 5.57 18.23
N ARG A 26 -2.14 5.10 17.35
CA ARG A 26 -3.59 5.19 17.51
C ARG A 26 -4.18 4.04 18.35
N GLY A 27 -3.34 3.12 18.87
CA GLY A 27 -3.73 2.02 19.72
C GLY A 27 -4.20 0.76 19.00
N PHE A 28 -3.96 0.63 17.69
CA PHE A 28 -4.23 -0.62 16.98
C PHE A 28 -3.11 -1.63 17.25
N ASN A 29 -3.50 -2.88 17.48
CA ASN A 29 -2.57 -3.99 17.39
C ASN A 29 -2.18 -4.22 15.92
N LEU A 30 -1.00 -4.79 15.67
CA LEU A 30 -0.48 -4.92 14.32
C LEU A 30 -0.20 -6.36 13.94
N ILE A 31 -0.36 -6.65 12.64
CA ILE A 31 0.14 -7.85 11.97
C ILE A 31 1.00 -7.37 10.81
N LEU A 32 2.29 -7.54 10.93
CA LEU A 32 3.27 -7.11 9.94
C LEU A 32 3.54 -8.22 8.94
N VAL A 33 3.39 -7.94 7.65
CA VAL A 33 3.69 -8.90 6.58
C VAL A 33 4.81 -8.35 5.70
N ALA A 34 5.88 -9.12 5.55
CA ALA A 34 7.01 -8.82 4.66
C ALA A 34 7.79 -10.13 4.38
N ARG A 35 8.83 -10.06 3.52
CA ARG A 35 9.63 -11.24 3.14
C ARG A 35 10.74 -11.58 4.14
N THR A 36 11.36 -10.57 4.73
CA THR A 36 12.58 -10.72 5.53
C THR A 36 12.21 -10.92 7.00
N ILE A 37 12.38 -12.14 7.50
CA ILE A 37 11.97 -12.51 8.86
C ILE A 37 12.73 -11.71 9.93
N GLU A 38 14.03 -11.49 9.76
CA GLU A 38 14.85 -10.77 10.74
C GLU A 38 14.35 -9.33 10.92
N LYS A 39 14.00 -8.67 9.80
CA LYS A 39 13.41 -7.32 9.84
C LYS A 39 12.04 -7.30 10.47
N LEU A 40 11.23 -8.34 10.24
CA LEU A 40 9.91 -8.48 10.85
C LEU A 40 10.01 -8.61 12.36
N VAL A 41 10.87 -9.50 12.85
CA VAL A 41 11.13 -9.71 14.28
C VAL A 41 11.55 -8.39 14.93
N GLN A 42 12.56 -7.73 14.38
CA GLN A 42 13.05 -6.46 14.91
C GLN A 42 11.95 -5.39 14.93
N THR A 43 11.26 -5.19 13.79
CA THR A 43 10.21 -4.17 13.68
C THR A 43 9.04 -4.44 14.62
N SER A 44 8.64 -5.71 14.77
CA SER A 44 7.57 -6.11 15.68
C SER A 44 7.91 -5.81 17.13
N ASN A 45 9.12 -6.15 17.56
CA ASN A 45 9.61 -5.87 18.92
C ASN A 45 9.66 -4.37 19.19
N ASP A 46 10.25 -3.59 18.27
CA ASP A 46 10.37 -2.14 18.40
C ASP A 46 9.00 -1.47 18.55
N LEU A 47 8.05 -1.82 17.67
CA LEU A 47 6.70 -1.25 17.69
C LEU A 47 5.91 -1.68 18.93
N SER A 48 6.04 -2.93 19.35
CA SER A 48 5.41 -3.43 20.57
C SER A 48 5.88 -2.67 21.80
N GLN A 49 7.19 -2.43 21.91
CA GLN A 49 7.79 -1.72 23.05
C GLN A 49 7.48 -0.22 22.99
N GLU A 50 7.65 0.43 21.83
CA GLU A 50 7.46 1.88 21.70
C GLU A 50 6.01 2.31 21.96
N PHE A 51 5.02 1.51 21.50
CA PHE A 51 3.61 1.90 21.55
C PHE A 51 2.76 1.10 22.55
N ASN A 52 3.35 0.14 23.27
CA ASN A 52 2.66 -0.74 24.22
C ASN A 52 1.41 -1.44 23.59
N ILE A 53 1.60 -2.03 22.40
CA ILE A 53 0.58 -2.76 21.65
C ILE A 53 1.01 -4.22 21.41
N LYS A 54 0.07 -5.07 21.02
CA LYS A 54 0.42 -6.37 20.45
C LYS A 54 0.85 -6.19 19.00
N CYS A 55 2.01 -6.71 18.64
CA CYS A 55 2.52 -6.66 17.29
C CYS A 55 3.00 -8.07 16.92
N ASP A 56 2.28 -8.73 16.04
CA ASP A 56 2.66 -10.03 15.49
C ASP A 56 3.16 -9.85 14.04
N TYR A 57 3.73 -10.89 13.48
CA TYR A 57 4.26 -10.83 12.12
C TYR A 57 4.10 -12.16 11.39
N PHE A 58 4.10 -12.10 10.07
CA PHE A 58 4.09 -13.25 9.19
C PHE A 58 5.03 -13.01 8.00
N SER A 59 6.00 -13.92 7.80
CA SER A 59 6.88 -13.84 6.64
C SER A 59 6.19 -14.43 5.42
N SER A 60 6.03 -13.63 4.35
CA SER A 60 5.37 -14.07 3.13
C SER A 60 5.90 -13.32 1.91
N ASP A 61 6.02 -14.02 0.78
CA ASP A 61 6.35 -13.44 -0.52
C ASP A 61 5.09 -13.35 -1.40
N LEU A 62 4.58 -12.13 -1.57
CA LEU A 62 3.38 -11.87 -2.36
C LEU A 62 3.55 -12.10 -3.88
N THR A 63 4.71 -12.54 -4.34
CA THR A 63 4.88 -13.06 -5.71
C THR A 63 4.33 -14.49 -5.85
N LEU A 64 4.12 -15.19 -4.73
CA LEU A 64 3.58 -16.56 -4.71
C LEU A 64 2.04 -16.50 -4.69
N ILE A 65 1.42 -17.47 -5.38
CA ILE A 65 -0.04 -17.50 -5.55
C ILE A 65 -0.77 -17.77 -4.24
N ASP A 66 -0.19 -18.59 -3.38
CA ASP A 66 -0.82 -19.06 -2.14
C ASP A 66 -0.63 -18.10 -0.96
N SER A 67 0.27 -17.10 -1.10
CA SER A 67 0.57 -16.15 -0.03
C SER A 67 -0.64 -15.47 0.61
N PRO A 68 -1.66 -15.01 -0.15
CA PRO A 68 -2.85 -14.42 0.47
C PRO A 68 -3.65 -15.42 1.30
N ASP A 69 -3.67 -16.70 0.91
CA ASP A 69 -4.34 -17.76 1.65
C ASP A 69 -3.59 -18.08 2.95
N GLU A 70 -2.27 -18.19 2.89
CA GLU A 70 -1.42 -18.45 4.05
C GLU A 70 -1.52 -17.32 5.09
N ILE A 71 -1.51 -16.05 4.65
CA ILE A 71 -1.69 -14.88 5.50
C ILE A 71 -3.06 -14.93 6.19
N TYR A 72 -4.11 -15.23 5.45
CA TYR A 72 -5.46 -15.32 6.00
C TYR A 72 -5.61 -16.48 6.98
N GLN A 73 -5.06 -17.65 6.67
CA GLN A 73 -5.03 -18.81 7.57
C GLN A 73 -4.30 -18.49 8.87
N PHE A 74 -3.14 -17.85 8.81
CA PHE A 74 -2.40 -17.42 9.99
C PHE A 74 -3.25 -16.53 10.91
N THR A 75 -3.91 -15.50 10.34
CA THR A 75 -4.72 -14.58 11.14
C THR A 75 -5.98 -15.26 11.71
N SER A 76 -6.60 -16.17 10.94
CA SER A 76 -7.79 -16.92 11.36
C SER A 76 -7.48 -17.92 12.46
N GLN A 77 -6.38 -18.66 12.39
CA GLN A 77 -5.94 -19.60 13.41
C GLN A 77 -5.66 -18.90 14.75
N LYS A 78 -5.09 -17.69 14.67
CA LYS A 78 -4.84 -16.82 15.84
C LYS A 78 -6.07 -16.05 16.32
N LYS A 79 -7.18 -16.15 15.60
CA LYS A 79 -8.44 -15.45 15.88
C LYS A 79 -8.25 -13.93 15.99
N TYR A 80 -7.41 -13.36 15.12
CA TYR A 80 -7.21 -11.92 15.05
C TYR A 80 -8.38 -11.24 14.37
N ASP A 81 -8.89 -10.19 14.99
CA ASP A 81 -9.95 -9.36 14.44
C ASP A 81 -9.33 -8.24 13.57
N VAL A 82 -9.19 -8.51 12.27
CA VAL A 82 -8.57 -7.57 11.33
C VAL A 82 -9.60 -6.52 10.90
N ASP A 83 -9.53 -5.33 11.52
CA ASP A 83 -10.38 -4.19 11.19
C ASP A 83 -9.81 -3.30 10.10
N ILE A 84 -8.49 -3.33 9.94
CA ILE A 84 -7.78 -2.52 8.94
C ILE A 84 -6.90 -3.44 8.10
N LEU A 85 -7.11 -3.42 6.77
CA LEU A 85 -6.23 -4.07 5.81
C LEU A 85 -5.46 -3.00 5.02
N VAL A 86 -4.13 -2.99 5.14
CA VAL A 86 -3.24 -2.09 4.40
C VAL A 86 -2.47 -2.86 3.35
N ASN A 87 -2.91 -2.77 2.11
CA ASN A 87 -2.21 -3.27 0.93
C ASN A 87 -1.17 -2.22 0.50
N ASN A 88 0.06 -2.35 1.02
CA ASN A 88 1.15 -1.40 0.78
C ASN A 88 2.33 -2.02 0.04
N ALA A 89 2.56 -3.33 0.15
CA ALA A 89 3.67 -3.98 -0.53
C ALA A 89 3.71 -3.65 -2.03
N GLY A 90 4.91 -3.40 -2.54
CA GLY A 90 5.08 -3.10 -3.95
C GLY A 90 6.52 -2.79 -4.31
N TYR A 91 6.83 -2.92 -5.59
CA TYR A 91 8.09 -2.53 -6.21
C TYR A 91 7.82 -2.13 -7.67
N ALA A 92 8.82 -1.57 -8.33
CA ALA A 92 8.78 -1.26 -9.76
C ALA A 92 9.91 -2.00 -10.47
N LEU A 93 9.74 -2.29 -11.75
CA LEU A 93 10.79 -2.88 -12.58
C LEU A 93 11.68 -1.77 -13.15
N PRO A 94 13.01 -1.95 -13.15
CA PRO A 94 13.94 -0.87 -13.50
C PRO A 94 14.07 -0.63 -15.00
N ASN A 95 13.67 -1.60 -15.82
CA ASN A 95 13.93 -1.57 -17.26
C ASN A 95 12.69 -1.16 -18.08
N ALA A 96 12.94 -0.77 -19.33
CA ALA A 96 11.87 -0.63 -20.31
C ALA A 96 11.22 -2.02 -20.59
N PHE A 97 9.94 -2.03 -20.94
CA PHE A 97 9.10 -3.23 -21.08
C PHE A 97 9.76 -4.37 -21.87
N HIS A 98 10.35 -4.07 -23.03
CA HIS A 98 10.98 -5.07 -23.90
C HIS A 98 12.28 -5.69 -23.34
N LYS A 99 12.77 -5.21 -22.22
CA LYS A 99 13.99 -5.71 -21.54
C LYS A 99 13.68 -6.54 -20.30
N ASN A 100 12.46 -6.53 -19.82
CA ASN A 100 12.03 -7.36 -18.72
C ASN A 100 11.57 -8.73 -19.24
N THR A 101 11.68 -9.76 -18.42
CA THR A 101 11.07 -11.05 -18.73
C THR A 101 9.58 -11.00 -18.42
N MET A 102 8.78 -11.85 -19.08
CA MET A 102 7.36 -11.98 -18.75
C MET A 102 7.15 -12.43 -17.31
N GLU A 103 8.05 -13.26 -16.79
CA GLU A 103 8.04 -13.70 -15.38
C GLU A 103 8.18 -12.52 -14.40
N ASP A 104 9.07 -11.56 -14.68
CA ASP A 104 9.24 -10.36 -13.86
C ASP A 104 7.99 -9.48 -13.88
N GLU A 105 7.38 -9.31 -15.07
CA GLU A 105 6.14 -8.55 -15.22
C GLU A 105 4.98 -9.23 -14.47
N GLU A 106 4.84 -10.54 -14.56
CA GLU A 106 3.81 -11.30 -13.83
C GLU A 106 4.01 -11.22 -12.32
N LYS A 107 5.23 -11.36 -11.81
CA LYS A 107 5.54 -11.18 -10.39
C LYS A 107 5.19 -9.77 -9.91
N CYS A 108 5.54 -8.75 -10.70
CA CYS A 108 5.23 -7.37 -10.39
C CYS A 108 3.71 -7.13 -10.36
N LEU A 109 2.97 -7.60 -11.38
CA LEU A 109 1.51 -7.54 -11.43
C LEU A 109 0.87 -8.29 -10.26
N ARG A 110 1.44 -9.43 -9.86
CA ARG A 110 0.95 -10.20 -8.72
C ARG A 110 1.04 -9.39 -7.43
N VAL A 111 2.20 -8.81 -7.14
CA VAL A 111 2.39 -8.02 -5.92
C VAL A 111 1.55 -6.74 -5.93
N LEU A 112 1.51 -6.02 -7.05
CA LEU A 112 0.83 -4.72 -7.15
C LEU A 112 -0.69 -4.82 -7.36
N GLY A 113 -1.17 -5.95 -7.86
CA GLY A 113 -2.55 -6.13 -8.30
C GLY A 113 -3.24 -7.35 -7.71
N THR A 114 -2.91 -8.55 -8.17
CA THR A 114 -3.70 -9.75 -7.84
C THR A 114 -3.64 -10.12 -6.36
N SER A 115 -2.50 -9.94 -5.69
CA SER A 115 -2.40 -10.17 -4.22
C SER A 115 -3.26 -9.18 -3.43
N VAL A 116 -3.35 -7.92 -3.89
CA VAL A 116 -4.21 -6.89 -3.29
C VAL A 116 -5.67 -7.31 -3.38
N ILE A 117 -6.10 -7.80 -4.57
CA ILE A 117 -7.47 -8.29 -4.78
C ILE A 117 -7.74 -9.51 -3.90
N ALA A 118 -6.81 -10.48 -3.88
CA ALA A 118 -6.94 -11.72 -3.12
C ALA A 118 -7.06 -11.46 -1.62
N LEU A 119 -6.16 -10.67 -1.03
CA LEU A 119 -6.23 -10.29 0.38
C LEU A 119 -7.54 -9.54 0.68
N THR A 120 -7.92 -8.58 -0.15
CA THR A 120 -9.19 -7.86 0.03
C THR A 120 -10.37 -8.83 0.00
N LYS A 121 -10.38 -9.81 -0.93
CA LYS A 121 -11.42 -10.81 -1.05
C LYS A 121 -11.52 -11.71 0.20
N LYS A 122 -10.39 -12.04 0.83
CA LYS A 122 -10.36 -12.85 2.06
C LYS A 122 -10.96 -12.10 3.25
N TYR A 123 -10.54 -10.86 3.48
CA TYR A 123 -10.95 -10.12 4.67
C TYR A 123 -12.31 -9.42 4.56
N ILE A 124 -12.81 -9.15 3.34
CA ILE A 124 -14.02 -8.35 3.17
C ILE A 124 -15.26 -9.02 3.76
N ASN A 125 -15.35 -10.37 3.72
CA ASN A 125 -16.47 -11.10 4.29
C ASN A 125 -16.48 -11.02 5.83
N ASP A 126 -15.32 -11.10 6.45
CA ASP A 126 -15.19 -10.94 7.90
C ASP A 126 -15.57 -9.52 8.33
N MET A 127 -15.13 -8.51 7.56
CA MET A 127 -15.52 -7.11 7.76
C MET A 127 -17.03 -6.90 7.62
N ILE A 128 -17.67 -7.54 6.62
CA ILE A 128 -19.14 -7.50 6.46
C ILE A 128 -19.82 -8.11 7.68
N SER A 129 -19.39 -9.29 8.11
CA SER A 129 -20.00 -10.04 9.21
C SER A 129 -19.97 -9.29 10.52
N LYS A 130 -18.94 -8.47 10.76
CA LYS A 130 -18.80 -7.65 11.97
C LYS A 130 -19.30 -6.20 11.81
N GLY A 131 -19.87 -5.86 10.65
CA GLY A 131 -20.51 -4.57 10.40
C GLY A 131 -19.55 -3.43 10.13
N GLY A 132 -18.31 -3.70 9.72
CA GLY A 132 -17.38 -2.64 9.32
C GLY A 132 -15.93 -3.07 9.16
N GLY A 133 -15.17 -2.20 8.49
CA GLY A 133 -13.75 -2.38 8.27
C GLY A 133 -13.16 -1.26 7.41
N LYS A 134 -11.83 -1.17 7.38
CA LYS A 134 -11.12 -0.17 6.57
C LYS A 134 -10.09 -0.85 5.69
N ILE A 135 -10.11 -0.50 4.41
CA ILE A 135 -9.15 -1.00 3.44
C ILE A 135 -8.33 0.19 2.95
N MET A 136 -7.01 0.09 3.00
CA MET A 136 -6.10 1.03 2.37
C MET A 136 -5.36 0.32 1.24
N ILE A 137 -5.33 0.94 0.07
CA ILE A 137 -4.50 0.50 -1.04
C ILE A 137 -3.47 1.60 -1.33
N VAL A 138 -2.19 1.30 -1.12
CA VAL A 138 -1.12 2.25 -1.45
C VAL A 138 -0.87 2.18 -2.96
N SER A 139 -1.46 3.15 -3.64
CA SER A 139 -1.32 3.38 -5.07
C SER A 139 -0.13 4.32 -5.37
N SER A 140 -0.28 5.25 -6.29
CA SER A 140 0.72 6.25 -6.67
C SER A 140 0.08 7.41 -7.41
N VAL A 141 0.74 8.57 -7.45
CA VAL A 141 0.41 9.65 -8.42
C VAL A 141 0.61 9.20 -9.87
N ALA A 142 1.40 8.14 -10.12
CA ALA A 142 1.51 7.51 -11.43
C ALA A 142 0.17 7.04 -11.99
N ALA A 143 -0.82 6.79 -11.13
CA ALA A 143 -2.20 6.49 -11.55
C ALA A 143 -2.91 7.65 -12.26
N PHE A 144 -2.38 8.85 -12.20
CA PHE A 144 -2.91 10.06 -12.83
C PHE A 144 -1.96 10.65 -13.88
N ALA A 145 -0.73 10.12 -13.94
CA ALA A 145 0.30 10.57 -14.86
C ALA A 145 0.07 10.01 -16.27
N PRO A 146 0.61 10.68 -17.29
CA PRO A 146 0.69 10.12 -18.64
C PRO A 146 1.47 8.83 -18.68
N ALA A 147 1.37 8.11 -19.82
CA ALA A 147 2.17 6.90 -20.07
C ALA A 147 3.67 7.20 -19.98
N SER A 148 4.43 6.22 -19.49
CA SER A 148 5.89 6.27 -19.39
C SER A 148 6.51 5.10 -20.15
N SER A 149 7.61 5.33 -20.83
CA SER A 149 8.39 4.27 -21.48
C SER A 149 9.14 3.39 -20.50
N LEU A 150 9.43 3.92 -19.32
CA LEU A 150 9.96 3.17 -18.17
C LEU A 150 8.81 2.71 -17.28
N GLN A 151 8.95 1.52 -16.69
CA GLN A 151 7.94 0.98 -15.78
C GLN A 151 6.54 0.90 -16.40
N SER A 152 6.44 0.42 -17.64
CA SER A 152 5.25 0.50 -18.49
C SER A 152 3.96 -0.02 -17.86
N LEU A 153 4.03 -1.03 -16.98
CA LEU A 153 2.86 -1.57 -16.28
C LEU A 153 2.59 -0.90 -14.92
N TYR A 154 3.54 -0.17 -14.36
CA TYR A 154 3.37 0.43 -13.03
C TYR A 154 2.21 1.44 -12.99
N GLY A 155 2.21 2.43 -13.88
CA GLY A 155 1.13 3.42 -13.99
C GLY A 155 -0.24 2.76 -14.24
N PRO A 156 -0.38 1.92 -15.29
CA PRO A 156 -1.61 1.17 -15.56
C PRO A 156 -2.14 0.37 -14.37
N VAL A 157 -1.27 -0.38 -13.66
CA VAL A 157 -1.69 -1.13 -12.46
C VAL A 157 -2.13 -0.20 -11.34
N LYS A 158 -1.43 0.90 -11.10
CA LYS A 158 -1.83 1.86 -10.07
C LYS A 158 -3.16 2.55 -10.41
N THR A 159 -3.43 2.80 -11.70
CA THR A 159 -4.76 3.26 -12.17
C THR A 159 -5.84 2.23 -11.90
N PHE A 160 -5.58 0.97 -12.23
CA PHE A 160 -6.48 -0.14 -11.93
C PHE A 160 -6.77 -0.24 -10.43
N MET A 161 -5.74 -0.12 -9.56
CA MET A 161 -5.90 -0.17 -8.11
C MET A 161 -6.73 1.00 -7.57
N ASN A 162 -6.60 2.21 -8.14
CA ASN A 162 -7.46 3.33 -7.78
C ASN A 162 -8.92 3.01 -8.08
N ARG A 163 -9.23 2.51 -9.28
CA ARG A 163 -10.59 2.13 -9.67
C ARG A 163 -11.15 0.98 -8.87
N PHE A 164 -10.31 -0.01 -8.56
CA PHE A 164 -10.69 -1.10 -7.66
C PHE A 164 -11.04 -0.58 -6.27
N SER A 165 -10.20 0.27 -5.67
CA SER A 165 -10.50 0.91 -4.38
C SER A 165 -11.79 1.74 -4.40
N GLU A 166 -12.03 2.49 -5.48
CA GLU A 166 -13.27 3.26 -5.65
C GLU A 166 -14.50 2.36 -5.74
N SER A 167 -14.40 1.22 -6.43
CA SER A 167 -15.50 0.25 -6.54
C SER A 167 -15.88 -0.37 -5.20
N LEU A 168 -14.92 -0.54 -4.29
CA LEU A 168 -15.17 -1.00 -2.93
C LEU A 168 -16.01 -0.03 -2.11
N SER A 169 -16.21 1.22 -2.57
CA SER A 169 -17.09 2.18 -1.90
C SER A 169 -18.56 1.74 -1.84
N PHE A 170 -18.98 0.82 -2.72
CA PHE A 170 -20.31 0.22 -2.67
C PHE A 170 -20.54 -0.66 -1.43
N TYR A 171 -19.46 -1.08 -0.77
CA TYR A 171 -19.52 -1.81 0.50
C TYR A 171 -19.72 -0.91 1.73
N ASN A 172 -19.80 0.42 1.54
CA ASN A 172 -20.08 1.36 2.64
C ASN A 172 -21.41 1.07 3.36
N LYS A 173 -22.38 0.47 2.66
CA LYS A 173 -23.63 -0.03 3.26
C LYS A 173 -23.42 -1.11 4.34
N TYR A 174 -22.26 -1.74 4.38
CA TYR A 174 -21.83 -2.71 5.39
C TYR A 174 -20.80 -2.11 6.37
N GLY A 175 -20.64 -0.79 6.39
CA GLY A 175 -19.66 -0.12 7.26
C GLY A 175 -18.20 -0.20 6.77
N ILE A 176 -17.97 -0.69 5.53
CA ILE A 176 -16.62 -0.84 4.99
C ILE A 176 -16.25 0.38 4.15
N THR A 177 -15.06 0.93 4.41
CA THR A 177 -14.49 2.02 3.60
C THR A 177 -13.19 1.58 2.94
N SER A 178 -12.97 2.03 1.69
CA SER A 178 -11.71 1.82 0.99
C SER A 178 -11.09 3.15 0.58
N THR A 179 -9.77 3.28 0.79
CA THR A 179 -9.01 4.48 0.48
C THR A 179 -7.80 4.13 -0.38
N ALA A 180 -7.78 4.62 -1.62
CA ALA A 180 -6.57 4.65 -2.43
C ALA A 180 -5.69 5.82 -1.97
N VAL A 181 -4.53 5.51 -1.41
CA VAL A 181 -3.51 6.52 -1.09
C VAL A 181 -2.54 6.59 -2.25
N CYS A 182 -2.38 7.78 -2.83
CA CYS A 182 -1.60 8.03 -4.04
C CYS A 182 -0.39 8.92 -3.72
N PRO A 183 0.71 8.36 -3.18
CA PRO A 183 1.93 9.12 -2.92
C PRO A 183 2.56 9.62 -4.22
N GLY A 184 3.20 10.80 -4.13
CA GLY A 184 4.21 11.20 -5.10
C GLY A 184 5.59 10.68 -4.71
N TYR A 185 6.65 11.27 -5.24
CA TYR A 185 8.01 10.89 -4.89
C TYR A 185 8.24 10.95 -3.39
N THR A 186 8.53 9.79 -2.80
CA THR A 186 8.66 9.62 -1.36
C THR A 186 10.03 9.06 -1.03
N VAL A 187 10.76 9.71 -0.14
CA VAL A 187 12.09 9.26 0.27
C VAL A 187 11.96 7.98 1.09
N THR A 188 12.31 6.86 0.47
CA THR A 188 12.25 5.50 1.02
C THR A 188 13.28 4.62 0.31
N ASN A 189 13.49 3.42 0.80
CA ASN A 189 14.30 2.41 0.10
C ASN A 189 13.60 1.79 -1.13
N PHE A 190 12.39 2.23 -1.49
CA PHE A 190 11.64 1.71 -2.63
C PHE A 190 12.43 1.87 -3.94
N HIS A 191 12.97 3.06 -4.20
CA HIS A 191 13.69 3.35 -5.44
C HIS A 191 14.99 2.55 -5.55
N THR A 192 15.72 2.41 -4.45
CA THR A 192 16.93 1.57 -4.40
C THR A 192 16.57 0.10 -4.61
N ALA A 193 15.54 -0.41 -3.92
CA ALA A 193 15.10 -1.79 -4.03
C ALA A 193 14.50 -2.13 -5.41
N SER A 194 13.97 -1.12 -6.12
CA SER A 194 13.43 -1.25 -7.47
C SER A 194 14.48 -0.97 -8.57
N GLY A 195 15.73 -0.64 -8.22
CA GLY A 195 16.78 -0.32 -9.20
C GLY A 195 16.60 1.02 -9.92
N VAL A 196 15.73 1.91 -9.43
CA VAL A 196 15.42 3.22 -10.04
C VAL A 196 15.89 4.41 -9.19
N GLN A 197 16.96 4.23 -8.43
CA GLN A 197 17.48 5.27 -7.53
C GLN A 197 17.95 6.51 -8.30
N ALA A 198 18.57 6.35 -9.46
CA ALA A 198 19.04 7.45 -10.29
C ALA A 198 17.89 8.39 -10.75
N GLU A 199 16.72 7.82 -11.04
CA GLU A 199 15.51 8.60 -11.33
C GLU A 199 15.10 9.43 -10.10
N MET A 200 15.09 8.79 -8.91
CA MET A 200 14.76 9.48 -7.67
C MET A 200 15.74 10.62 -7.37
N ASP A 201 17.01 10.43 -7.64
CA ASP A 201 18.06 11.44 -7.38
C ASP A 201 17.86 12.67 -8.28
N SER A 202 17.44 12.49 -9.52
CA SER A 202 17.16 13.57 -10.48
C SER A 202 15.90 14.39 -10.16
N VAL A 203 15.01 13.88 -9.32
CA VAL A 203 13.76 14.58 -8.93
C VAL A 203 14.08 15.82 -8.08
N PRO A 204 13.51 17.00 -8.39
CA PRO A 204 13.67 18.18 -7.56
C PRO A 204 13.23 17.97 -6.09
N ASN A 205 13.98 18.50 -5.14
CA ASN A 205 13.73 18.28 -3.70
C ASN A 205 12.33 18.71 -3.23
N PHE A 206 11.74 19.75 -3.84
CA PHE A 206 10.40 20.20 -3.47
C PHE A 206 9.30 19.20 -3.79
N LEU A 207 9.54 18.25 -4.70
CA LEU A 207 8.65 17.15 -5.04
C LEU A 207 8.84 15.94 -4.12
N LYS A 208 10.00 15.79 -3.49
CA LYS A 208 10.32 14.70 -2.58
C LYS A 208 9.64 14.92 -1.22
N LYS A 209 9.01 13.88 -0.69
CA LYS A 209 8.30 13.94 0.60
C LYS A 209 8.78 12.82 1.51
N SER A 210 8.72 13.05 2.83
CA SER A 210 9.07 12.01 3.80
C SER A 210 7.96 10.96 3.90
N ALA A 211 8.36 9.70 4.09
CA ALA A 211 7.45 8.59 4.30
C ALA A 211 6.51 8.83 5.49
N LYS A 212 7.03 9.40 6.58
CA LYS A 212 6.26 9.76 7.79
C LYS A 212 5.08 10.69 7.47
N ARG A 213 5.31 11.74 6.67
CA ARG A 213 4.25 12.68 6.28
C ARG A 213 3.22 12.03 5.37
N VAL A 214 3.68 11.26 4.39
CA VAL A 214 2.83 10.52 3.45
C VAL A 214 1.94 9.52 4.20
N ALA A 215 2.51 8.73 5.09
CA ALA A 215 1.80 7.77 5.91
C ALA A 215 0.75 8.45 6.78
N LYS A 216 1.13 9.51 7.52
CA LYS A 216 0.20 10.25 8.37
C LYS A 216 -1.01 10.79 7.59
N GLU A 217 -0.80 11.49 6.47
CA GLU A 217 -1.89 12.03 5.66
C GLU A 217 -2.74 10.90 5.02
N GLY A 218 -2.12 9.77 4.66
CA GLY A 218 -2.80 8.58 4.14
C GLY A 218 -3.69 7.92 5.19
N VAL A 219 -3.16 7.67 6.39
CA VAL A 219 -3.93 7.10 7.51
C VAL A 219 -5.05 8.03 7.94
N ASP A 220 -4.79 9.34 8.06
CA ASP A 220 -5.84 10.33 8.37
C ASP A 220 -6.98 10.30 7.34
N ALA A 221 -6.65 10.11 6.05
CA ALA A 221 -7.65 10.00 4.99
C ALA A 221 -8.46 8.70 5.09
N MET A 222 -7.80 7.56 5.34
CA MET A 222 -8.44 6.26 5.55
C MET A 222 -9.39 6.31 6.77
N MET A 223 -8.92 6.85 7.88
CA MET A 223 -9.74 6.96 9.11
C MET A 223 -11.01 7.80 8.87
N LYS A 224 -10.97 8.78 7.96
CA LYS A 224 -12.11 9.61 7.54
C LYS A 224 -12.94 8.99 6.41
N GLY A 225 -12.61 7.78 5.93
CA GLY A 225 -13.33 7.10 4.86
C GLY A 225 -13.22 7.79 3.48
N LYS A 226 -12.14 8.54 3.21
CA LYS A 226 -11.94 9.18 1.91
C LYS A 226 -11.62 8.12 0.86
N LYS A 227 -12.28 8.19 -0.32
CA LYS A 227 -12.07 7.23 -1.40
C LYS A 227 -10.67 7.31 -2.01
N VAL A 228 -10.17 8.52 -2.23
CA VAL A 228 -8.84 8.79 -2.80
C VAL A 228 -8.14 9.86 -1.96
N SER A 229 -6.87 9.64 -1.68
CA SER A 229 -6.00 10.60 -0.99
C SER A 229 -4.70 10.77 -1.75
N VAL A 230 -4.41 11.98 -2.17
CA VAL A 230 -3.10 12.39 -2.68
C VAL A 230 -2.40 13.12 -1.54
N PRO A 231 -1.42 12.52 -0.85
CA PRO A 231 -0.70 13.18 0.24
C PRO A 231 0.04 14.41 -0.25
N THR A 232 0.09 15.44 0.59
CA THR A 232 0.75 16.75 0.43
C THR A 232 0.09 17.70 -0.57
N LYS A 233 0.14 19.01 -0.22
CA LYS A 233 -0.47 20.07 -1.06
C LYS A 233 0.14 20.13 -2.46
N THR A 234 1.47 19.99 -2.56
CA THR A 234 2.20 20.00 -3.84
C THR A 234 1.64 18.97 -4.82
N TRP A 235 1.52 17.72 -4.37
CA TRP A 235 1.04 16.64 -5.24
C TRP A 235 -0.46 16.74 -5.54
N LYS A 236 -1.26 17.27 -4.61
CA LYS A 236 -2.69 17.56 -4.88
C LYS A 236 -2.87 18.55 -6.03
N ILE A 237 -2.06 19.62 -6.04
CA ILE A 237 -2.10 20.63 -7.11
C ILE A 237 -1.64 19.99 -8.44
N ILE A 238 -0.54 19.26 -8.45
CA ILE A 238 -0.02 18.61 -9.68
C ILE A 238 -1.07 17.64 -10.25
N VAL A 239 -1.61 16.73 -9.43
CA VAL A 239 -2.63 15.78 -9.87
C VAL A 239 -3.91 16.48 -10.34
N PHE A 240 -4.28 17.60 -9.73
CA PHE A 240 -5.42 18.40 -10.19
C PHE A 240 -5.15 18.98 -11.58
N LEU A 241 -3.97 19.56 -11.80
CA LEU A 241 -3.60 20.15 -13.11
C LEU A 241 -3.51 19.09 -14.21
N LEU A 242 -2.98 17.89 -13.90
CA LEU A 242 -2.89 16.79 -14.87
C LEU A 242 -4.25 16.38 -15.48
N LYS A 243 -5.36 16.63 -14.78
CA LYS A 243 -6.70 16.35 -15.31
C LYS A 243 -7.12 17.23 -16.49
N PHE A 244 -6.49 18.38 -16.65
CA PHE A 244 -6.80 19.35 -17.70
C PHE A 244 -5.85 19.29 -18.89
N ILE A 245 -4.77 18.52 -18.79
CA ILE A 245 -3.79 18.38 -19.86
C ILE A 245 -4.18 17.18 -20.73
N PRO A 246 -4.44 17.38 -22.04
CA PRO A 246 -4.73 16.27 -22.94
C PRO A 246 -3.56 15.28 -23.00
N HIS A 247 -3.88 13.99 -23.01
CA HIS A 247 -2.86 12.93 -23.09
C HIS A 247 -1.96 13.06 -24.34
N SER A 248 -2.48 13.61 -25.42
CA SER A 248 -1.73 13.87 -26.68
C SER A 248 -0.57 14.86 -26.55
N VAL A 249 -0.46 15.60 -25.44
CA VAL A 249 0.69 16.50 -25.20
C VAL A 249 1.92 15.72 -24.74
N PHE A 250 1.75 14.46 -24.31
CA PHE A 250 2.81 13.62 -23.74
C PHE A 250 3.20 12.44 -24.66
N THR A 251 2.54 12.29 -25.77
CA THR A 251 2.83 11.31 -26.83
C THR A 251 3.41 12.00 -28.06
#